data_fd430c8cbaf2c263e861a6a9e0d507cd
#
_entry.id   fd430c8cbaf2c263e861a6a9e0d507cd
#
_cell.length_a   1.000
_cell.length_b   1.000
_cell.length_c   1.000
_cell.angle_alpha   90.00
_cell.angle_beta   90.00
_cell.angle_gamma   90.00
#
_symmetry.space_group_name_H-M   'P 1'
#
loop_
_entity.id
_entity.type
_entity.pdbx_description
1 polymer ?
#
loop_
_entity_poly.entity_id
_entity_poly.type
_entity_poly.pdbx_seq_one_letter_code
_entity_poly.pdbx_strand_id
1 'polypeptide(L)'
;MESAIESLRLGAFDYIMKPFDLRQVEAVVSRAFEHYRLLEEKRRYESYLEEIVQERTVALDRAMVALDEAYRSTLKSLAAALETRDTETHGHSERVVSFSLRLGREIKLDPDTMRSLEFGALLHDIGKIGVPDSILLKPAKLTDAEWVKMREHPNYGKQILRGIPFLEGAARVVAQHHEKWDGTGYPIGLKGEEIDINARIFSVADSFDAMISDRVYRPGRPYAAAAQELDDWSGRQFDPAIIAAFHKVPAGDWEELKRLSMLKKDETALGLTATQLVKKRFSLKSSLTHLPTAALAPPPEEMSFTAPPANVIHMTEPVITPLHEDRREDYQSLAALLEERLSRFSMS
;
A
#
# COMPACT_ATOMS: atom_id res chain seq x y z
N MET A 1 -11.10 46.32 45.32
CA MET A 1 -10.83 45.98 43.93
C MET A 1 -9.82 44.80 43.78
N GLU A 2 -8.73 44.78 44.52
CA GLU A 2 -7.73 43.69 44.44
C GLU A 2 -8.35 42.30 44.71
N SER A 3 -9.19 42.16 45.71
CA SER A 3 -9.89 40.88 46.05
C SER A 3 -10.82 40.38 44.96
N ALA A 4 -11.44 41.22 44.13
CA ALA A 4 -12.32 40.84 43.03
C ALA A 4 -11.50 40.33 41.80
N ILE A 5 -10.39 40.95 41.52
CA ILE A 5 -9.46 40.54 40.44
C ILE A 5 -8.84 39.21 40.82
N GLU A 6 -8.49 39.00 42.06
CA GLU A 6 -7.91 37.74 42.56
C GLU A 6 -8.91 36.59 42.49
N SER A 7 -10.18 36.82 42.82
CA SER A 7 -11.23 35.80 42.67
C SER A 7 -11.45 35.36 41.23
N LEU A 8 -11.43 36.29 40.28
CA LEU A 8 -11.49 35.94 38.81
C LEU A 8 -10.27 35.18 38.36
N ARG A 9 -9.07 35.49 38.84
CA ARG A 9 -7.86 34.75 38.55
C ARG A 9 -7.89 33.32 39.11
N LEU A 10 -8.58 33.10 40.22
CA LEU A 10 -8.78 31.79 40.85
C LEU A 10 -9.93 30.99 40.19
N GLY A 11 -10.56 31.52 39.14
CA GLY A 11 -11.58 30.80 38.39
C GLY A 11 -13.03 31.15 38.74
N ALA A 12 -13.28 32.20 39.49
CA ALA A 12 -14.66 32.67 39.70
C ALA A 12 -15.20 33.19 38.35
N PHE A 13 -16.43 32.84 38.02
CA PHE A 13 -17.10 33.28 36.78
C PHE A 13 -17.33 34.76 36.75
N ASP A 14 -17.77 35.37 37.86
CA ASP A 14 -18.01 36.79 38.02
C ASP A 14 -18.00 37.16 39.53
N TYR A 15 -18.08 38.44 39.86
CA TYR A 15 -18.19 38.93 41.23
C TYR A 15 -19.30 39.93 41.37
N ILE A 16 -19.88 40.04 42.58
CA ILE A 16 -20.93 41.03 42.90
C ILE A 16 -20.48 41.88 44.09
N MET A 17 -20.50 43.21 43.91
CA MET A 17 -20.13 44.15 44.98
C MET A 17 -21.31 44.41 45.93
N LYS A 18 -21.03 44.51 47.22
CA LYS A 18 -22.01 44.94 48.25
C LYS A 18 -22.09 46.48 48.26
N PRO A 19 -23.30 47.06 48.43
CA PRO A 19 -24.60 46.41 48.46
C PRO A 19 -25.09 45.96 47.10
N PHE A 20 -25.70 44.78 46.98
CA PHE A 20 -26.24 44.23 45.71
C PHE A 20 -27.76 44.07 45.81
N ASP A 21 -28.42 44.16 44.68
CA ASP A 21 -29.85 43.84 44.55
C ASP A 21 -30.09 42.50 43.93
N LEU A 22 -31.34 42.00 44.02
CA LEU A 22 -31.70 40.67 43.51
C LEU A 22 -31.52 40.58 41.99
N ARG A 23 -31.71 41.64 41.21
CA ARG A 23 -31.57 41.67 39.74
C ARG A 23 -30.12 41.47 39.31
N GLN A 24 -29.17 42.06 40.08
CA GLN A 24 -27.74 41.85 39.80
C GLN A 24 -27.33 40.39 39.99
N VAL A 25 -27.84 39.75 41.07
CA VAL A 25 -27.61 38.33 41.34
C VAL A 25 -28.18 37.45 40.22
N GLU A 26 -29.46 37.70 39.85
CA GLU A 26 -30.14 36.96 38.76
C GLU A 26 -29.38 37.10 37.43
N ALA A 27 -28.91 38.31 37.07
CA ALA A 27 -28.17 38.51 35.85
C ALA A 27 -26.83 37.78 35.80
N VAL A 28 -26.09 37.76 36.92
CA VAL A 28 -24.80 37.02 36.99
C VAL A 28 -25.04 35.55 36.95
N VAL A 29 -26.04 35.04 37.71
CA VAL A 29 -26.40 33.60 37.72
C VAL A 29 -26.85 33.16 36.32
N SER A 30 -27.70 33.90 35.65
CA SER A 30 -28.16 33.59 34.29
C SER A 30 -27.00 33.49 33.31
N ARG A 31 -26.07 34.45 33.35
CA ARG A 31 -24.86 34.38 32.48
C ARG A 31 -23.98 33.17 32.82
N ALA A 32 -23.83 32.85 34.09
CA ALA A 32 -23.05 31.68 34.49
C ALA A 32 -23.68 30.34 34.00
N PHE A 33 -25.00 30.22 34.09
CA PHE A 33 -25.73 29.06 33.55
C PHE A 33 -25.61 28.95 32.03
N GLU A 34 -25.76 30.09 31.31
CA GLU A 34 -25.60 30.08 29.87
C GLU A 34 -24.19 29.71 29.45
N HIS A 35 -23.17 30.25 30.11
CA HIS A 35 -21.77 29.89 29.84
C HIS A 35 -21.50 28.42 30.09
N TYR A 36 -22.00 27.89 31.21
CA TYR A 36 -21.87 26.45 31.52
C TYR A 36 -22.55 25.59 30.48
N ARG A 37 -23.75 25.93 30.01
CA ARG A 37 -24.46 25.22 28.96
C ARG A 37 -23.67 25.19 27.66
N LEU A 38 -23.10 26.34 27.25
CA LEU A 38 -22.28 26.42 26.03
C LEU A 38 -21.00 25.58 26.14
N LEU A 39 -20.37 25.55 27.33
CA LEU A 39 -19.20 24.68 27.55
C LEU A 39 -19.55 23.20 27.46
N GLU A 40 -20.68 22.79 28.01
CA GLU A 40 -21.17 21.42 27.92
C GLU A 40 -21.53 21.03 26.49
N GLU A 41 -22.19 21.91 25.73
CA GLU A 41 -22.50 21.71 24.32
C GLU A 41 -21.23 21.61 23.49
N LYS A 42 -20.25 22.48 23.74
CA LYS A 42 -18.93 22.43 23.09
C LYS A 42 -18.23 21.09 23.34
N ARG A 43 -18.19 20.62 24.60
CA ARG A 43 -17.56 19.33 24.94
C ARG A 43 -18.24 18.16 24.23
N ARG A 44 -19.59 18.13 24.19
CA ARG A 44 -20.33 17.09 23.47
C ARG A 44 -20.01 17.11 21.98
N TYR A 45 -19.92 18.31 21.40
CA TYR A 45 -19.59 18.46 19.98
C TYR A 45 -18.16 18.04 19.68
N GLU A 46 -17.20 18.38 20.55
CA GLU A 46 -15.81 17.94 20.43
C GLU A 46 -15.70 16.40 20.48
N SER A 47 -16.33 15.74 21.46
CA SER A 47 -16.36 14.29 21.55
C SER A 47 -17.01 13.62 20.32
N TYR A 48 -18.09 14.20 19.82
CA TYR A 48 -18.75 13.71 18.61
C TYR A 48 -17.86 13.83 17.36
N LEU A 49 -17.13 14.94 17.23
CA LEU A 49 -16.17 15.12 16.14
C LEU A 49 -15.01 14.13 16.23
N GLU A 50 -14.48 13.90 17.43
CA GLU A 50 -13.42 12.91 17.66
C GLU A 50 -13.87 11.50 17.24
N GLU A 51 -15.10 11.11 17.59
CA GLU A 51 -15.68 9.81 17.18
C GLU A 51 -15.78 9.69 15.66
N ILE A 52 -16.33 10.72 14.97
CA ILE A 52 -16.42 10.73 13.50
C ILE A 52 -15.04 10.67 12.86
N VAL A 53 -14.07 11.44 13.35
CA VAL A 53 -12.70 11.43 12.81
C VAL A 53 -12.12 10.03 12.94
N GLN A 54 -12.28 9.39 14.08
CA GLN A 54 -11.78 8.03 14.32
C GLN A 54 -12.45 7.01 13.37
N GLU A 55 -13.78 7.05 13.23
CA GLU A 55 -14.49 6.17 12.30
C GLU A 55 -14.03 6.37 10.85
N ARG A 56 -13.91 7.62 10.41
CA ARG A 56 -13.46 7.95 9.04
C ARG A 56 -12.04 7.53 8.79
N THR A 57 -11.14 7.70 9.77
CA THR A 57 -9.74 7.24 9.67
C THR A 57 -9.67 5.73 9.48
N VAL A 58 -10.39 4.96 10.30
CA VAL A 58 -10.44 3.49 10.17
C VAL A 58 -11.05 3.06 8.85
N ALA A 59 -12.11 3.74 8.39
CA ALA A 59 -12.73 3.43 7.10
C ALA A 59 -11.79 3.72 5.93
N LEU A 60 -11.04 4.82 6.00
CA LEU A 60 -10.03 5.19 4.99
C LEU A 60 -8.91 4.16 4.93
N ASP A 61 -8.36 3.76 6.07
CA ASP A 61 -7.31 2.75 6.13
C ASP A 61 -7.75 1.43 5.51
N ARG A 62 -8.98 0.98 5.82
CA ARG A 62 -9.56 -0.22 5.21
C ARG A 62 -9.71 -0.10 3.69
N ALA A 63 -10.17 1.05 3.21
CA ALA A 63 -10.32 1.31 1.79
C ALA A 63 -8.96 1.32 1.06
N MET A 64 -7.94 1.92 1.67
CA MET A 64 -6.58 1.93 1.12
C MET A 64 -5.98 0.52 1.02
N VAL A 65 -6.13 -0.31 2.07
CA VAL A 65 -5.67 -1.71 2.04
C VAL A 65 -6.40 -2.51 0.95
N ALA A 66 -7.73 -2.36 0.86
CA ALA A 66 -8.51 -3.05 -0.17
C ALA A 66 -8.11 -2.63 -1.59
N LEU A 67 -7.83 -1.35 -1.79
CA LEU A 67 -7.37 -0.81 -3.08
C LEU A 67 -5.99 -1.37 -3.45
N ASP A 68 -5.04 -1.41 -2.50
CA ASP A 68 -3.71 -1.99 -2.72
C ASP A 68 -3.80 -3.48 -3.10
N GLU A 69 -4.63 -4.25 -2.39
CA GLU A 69 -4.89 -5.66 -2.71
C GLU A 69 -5.52 -5.83 -4.11
N ALA A 70 -6.44 -4.96 -4.50
CA ALA A 70 -7.05 -4.97 -5.83
C ALA A 70 -6.01 -4.68 -6.94
N TYR A 71 -5.15 -3.69 -6.75
CA TYR A 71 -4.05 -3.42 -7.68
C TYR A 71 -3.11 -4.61 -7.82
N ARG A 72 -2.63 -5.18 -6.70
CA ARG A 72 -1.77 -6.37 -6.72
C ARG A 72 -2.42 -7.55 -7.46
N SER A 73 -3.69 -7.79 -7.20
CA SER A 73 -4.44 -8.86 -7.87
C SER A 73 -4.57 -8.62 -9.38
N THR A 74 -4.85 -7.39 -9.78
CA THR A 74 -4.95 -7.02 -11.20
C THR A 74 -3.61 -7.19 -11.92
N LEU A 75 -2.51 -6.70 -11.33
CA LEU A 75 -1.18 -6.84 -11.92
C LEU A 75 -0.74 -8.31 -12.02
N LYS A 76 -1.04 -9.13 -11.00
CA LYS A 76 -0.81 -10.59 -11.06
C LYS A 76 -1.59 -11.26 -12.18
N SER A 77 -2.84 -10.87 -12.37
CA SER A 77 -3.66 -11.42 -13.46
C SER A 77 -3.13 -11.04 -14.84
N LEU A 78 -2.60 -9.82 -14.99
CA LEU A 78 -1.96 -9.38 -16.23
C LEU A 78 -0.66 -10.16 -16.50
N ALA A 79 0.19 -10.33 -15.49
CA ALA A 79 1.41 -11.13 -15.60
C ALA A 79 1.08 -12.59 -15.96
N ALA A 80 0.11 -13.21 -15.28
CA ALA A 80 -0.33 -14.58 -15.58
C ALA A 80 -0.91 -14.72 -17.00
N ALA A 81 -1.66 -13.74 -17.49
CA ALA A 81 -2.16 -13.74 -18.86
C ALA A 81 -0.99 -13.71 -19.88
N LEU A 82 0.06 -12.98 -19.59
CA LEU A 82 1.27 -12.96 -20.44
C LEU A 82 2.02 -14.30 -20.38
N GLU A 83 2.19 -14.88 -19.20
CA GLU A 83 2.82 -16.22 -19.03
C GLU A 83 2.12 -17.31 -19.82
N THR A 84 0.80 -17.21 -20.05
CA THR A 84 0.08 -18.17 -20.92
C THR A 84 0.49 -18.10 -22.39
N ARG A 85 1.02 -16.95 -22.82
CA ARG A 85 1.50 -16.73 -24.19
C ARG A 85 2.98 -17.07 -24.36
N ASP A 86 3.75 -17.02 -23.27
CA ASP A 86 5.20 -17.33 -23.28
C ASP A 86 5.43 -18.79 -22.85
N THR A 87 6.55 -19.36 -23.28
CA THR A 87 6.98 -20.71 -22.94
C THR A 87 7.68 -20.81 -21.59
N GLU A 88 7.65 -19.74 -20.79
CA GLU A 88 8.27 -19.75 -19.47
C GLU A 88 7.57 -20.70 -18.49
N THR A 89 8.33 -21.22 -17.54
CA THR A 89 7.81 -22.18 -16.55
C THR A 89 6.81 -21.51 -15.63
N HIS A 90 5.61 -22.07 -15.55
CA HIS A 90 4.56 -21.59 -14.63
C HIS A 90 5.09 -21.30 -13.23
N GLY A 91 4.71 -20.14 -12.68
CA GLY A 91 5.10 -19.69 -11.35
C GLY A 91 6.50 -19.09 -11.28
N HIS A 92 7.15 -18.86 -12.41
CA HIS A 92 8.43 -18.14 -12.47
C HIS A 92 8.31 -16.75 -11.88
N SER A 93 7.38 -15.92 -12.35
CA SER A 93 7.20 -14.56 -11.83
C SER A 93 6.99 -14.52 -10.32
N GLU A 94 6.19 -15.42 -9.73
CA GLU A 94 5.99 -15.47 -8.27
C GLU A 94 7.26 -15.85 -7.50
N ARG A 95 8.07 -16.78 -8.04
CA ARG A 95 9.36 -17.15 -7.41
C ARG A 95 10.34 -16.00 -7.48
N VAL A 96 10.51 -15.39 -8.64
CA VAL A 96 11.42 -14.25 -8.83
C VAL A 96 11.03 -13.06 -7.96
N VAL A 97 9.73 -12.75 -7.85
CA VAL A 97 9.23 -11.75 -6.89
C VAL A 97 9.63 -12.12 -5.46
N SER A 98 9.41 -13.35 -5.04
CA SER A 98 9.73 -13.81 -3.68
C SER A 98 11.23 -13.72 -3.37
N PHE A 99 12.08 -14.12 -4.31
CA PHE A 99 13.54 -14.03 -4.19
C PHE A 99 14.02 -12.58 -4.19
N SER A 100 13.50 -11.74 -5.08
CA SER A 100 13.81 -10.31 -5.12
C SER A 100 13.47 -9.61 -3.82
N LEU A 101 12.28 -9.86 -3.27
CA LEU A 101 11.85 -9.30 -2.00
C LEU A 101 12.68 -9.79 -0.81
N ARG A 102 13.16 -11.05 -0.84
CA ARG A 102 14.06 -11.57 0.20
C ARG A 102 15.41 -10.83 0.17
N LEU A 103 15.97 -10.61 -1.03
CA LEU A 103 17.17 -9.80 -1.21
C LEU A 103 16.97 -8.36 -0.79
N GLY A 104 15.86 -7.74 -1.21
CA GLY A 104 15.52 -6.37 -0.84
C GLY A 104 15.45 -6.15 0.68
N ARG A 105 14.89 -7.13 1.42
CA ARG A 105 14.90 -7.10 2.90
C ARG A 105 16.31 -7.22 3.47
N GLU A 106 17.16 -8.05 2.89
CA GLU A 106 18.54 -8.24 3.35
C GLU A 106 19.37 -6.95 3.25
N ILE A 107 19.17 -6.18 2.18
CA ILE A 107 19.83 -4.88 1.98
C ILE A 107 19.05 -3.70 2.57
N LYS A 108 17.93 -3.97 3.25
CA LYS A 108 17.09 -2.99 3.96
C LYS A 108 16.55 -1.87 3.06
N LEU A 109 15.99 -2.23 1.93
CA LEU A 109 15.27 -1.28 1.09
C LEU A 109 14.11 -0.65 1.86
N ASP A 110 13.83 0.62 1.60
CA ASP A 110 12.64 1.30 2.12
C ASP A 110 11.36 0.72 1.49
N PRO A 111 10.18 0.97 2.10
CA PRO A 111 8.92 0.39 1.65
C PRO A 111 8.53 0.73 0.20
N ASP A 112 8.82 1.94 -0.27
CA ASP A 112 8.44 2.40 -1.62
C ASP A 112 9.35 1.76 -2.67
N THR A 113 10.64 1.68 -2.41
CA THR A 113 11.60 0.95 -3.23
C THR A 113 11.28 -0.54 -3.27
N MET A 114 10.90 -1.13 -2.13
CA MET A 114 10.44 -2.52 -2.03
C MET A 114 9.20 -2.80 -2.88
N ARG A 115 8.22 -1.88 -2.86
CA ARG A 115 7.02 -1.95 -3.68
C ARG A 115 7.36 -1.87 -5.18
N SER A 116 8.26 -0.97 -5.54
CA SER A 116 8.76 -0.83 -6.91
C SER A 116 9.45 -2.09 -7.39
N LEU A 117 10.23 -2.75 -6.53
CA LEU A 117 10.87 -4.04 -6.81
C LEU A 117 9.82 -5.15 -7.02
N GLU A 118 8.81 -5.24 -6.15
CA GLU A 118 7.73 -6.23 -6.27
C GLU A 118 7.01 -6.12 -7.62
N PHE A 119 6.54 -4.92 -7.96
CA PHE A 119 5.80 -4.71 -9.19
C PHE A 119 6.69 -4.81 -10.43
N GLY A 120 7.94 -4.35 -10.34
CA GLY A 120 8.91 -4.49 -11.41
C GLY A 120 9.26 -5.93 -11.71
N ALA A 121 9.51 -6.74 -10.69
CA ALA A 121 9.76 -8.17 -10.83
C ALA A 121 8.55 -8.92 -11.39
N LEU A 122 7.34 -8.54 -10.95
CA LEU A 122 6.10 -9.14 -11.46
C LEU A 122 5.85 -8.85 -12.94
N LEU A 123 6.19 -7.64 -13.39
CA LEU A 123 5.87 -7.11 -14.72
C LEU A 123 7.08 -7.04 -15.65
N HIS A 124 8.25 -7.61 -15.26
CA HIS A 124 9.50 -7.44 -16.00
C HIS A 124 9.37 -7.72 -17.50
N ASP A 125 8.62 -8.72 -17.84
CA ASP A 125 8.39 -9.21 -19.20
C ASP A 125 7.11 -8.71 -19.87
N ILE A 126 6.38 -7.74 -19.26
CA ILE A 126 5.11 -7.23 -19.84
C ILE A 126 5.27 -6.73 -21.30
N GLY A 127 6.47 -6.28 -21.65
CA GLY A 127 6.77 -5.82 -23.00
C GLY A 127 6.84 -6.92 -24.06
N LYS A 128 6.91 -8.19 -23.68
CA LYS A 128 6.82 -9.32 -24.63
C LYS A 128 5.49 -9.33 -25.39
N ILE A 129 4.47 -8.62 -24.90
CA ILE A 129 3.20 -8.40 -25.62
C ILE A 129 3.41 -7.68 -26.96
N GLY A 130 4.45 -6.85 -27.07
CA GLY A 130 4.84 -6.15 -28.29
C GLY A 130 5.69 -6.95 -29.25
N VAL A 131 6.14 -8.16 -28.85
CA VAL A 131 6.95 -9.04 -29.70
C VAL A 131 6.04 -9.90 -30.57
N PRO A 132 6.27 -10.00 -31.91
CA PRO A 132 5.49 -10.86 -32.78
C PRO A 132 5.55 -12.34 -32.39
N ASP A 133 4.44 -13.08 -32.50
CA ASP A 133 4.37 -14.52 -32.16
C ASP A 133 5.35 -15.37 -32.98
N SER A 134 5.62 -14.99 -34.21
CA SER A 134 6.62 -15.66 -35.08
C SER A 134 8.05 -15.63 -34.53
N ILE A 135 8.32 -14.69 -33.58
CA ILE A 135 9.61 -14.57 -32.90
C ILE A 135 9.49 -15.19 -31.49
N LEU A 136 8.47 -14.78 -30.73
CA LEU A 136 8.27 -15.21 -29.34
C LEU A 136 8.10 -16.73 -29.22
N LEU A 137 7.29 -17.32 -30.12
CA LEU A 137 6.96 -18.77 -30.09
C LEU A 137 7.79 -19.59 -31.08
N LYS A 138 8.86 -19.04 -31.60
CA LYS A 138 9.69 -19.74 -32.60
C LYS A 138 10.32 -21.01 -32.03
N PRO A 139 10.05 -22.21 -32.59
CA PRO A 139 10.58 -23.47 -32.07
C PRO A 139 12.06 -23.72 -32.41
N ALA A 140 12.78 -22.69 -32.82
CA ALA A 140 14.18 -22.74 -33.20
C ALA A 140 14.94 -21.55 -32.64
N LYS A 141 16.27 -21.54 -32.73
CA LYS A 141 17.09 -20.39 -32.33
C LYS A 141 16.70 -19.16 -33.13
N LEU A 142 16.64 -18.01 -32.48
CA LEU A 142 16.41 -16.71 -33.12
C LEU A 142 17.63 -16.35 -33.98
N THR A 143 17.39 -15.76 -35.13
CA THR A 143 18.41 -15.09 -35.95
C THR A 143 18.81 -13.76 -35.29
N ASP A 144 19.92 -13.17 -35.72
CA ASP A 144 20.38 -11.89 -35.18
C ASP A 144 19.33 -10.77 -35.39
N ALA A 145 18.64 -10.75 -36.53
CA ALA A 145 17.58 -9.79 -36.81
C ALA A 145 16.35 -9.99 -35.90
N GLU A 146 16.01 -11.23 -35.54
CA GLU A 146 14.94 -11.55 -34.58
C GLU A 146 15.35 -11.21 -33.15
N TRP A 147 16.62 -11.43 -32.82
CA TRP A 147 17.18 -11.02 -31.53
C TRP A 147 17.10 -9.50 -31.31
N VAL A 148 17.35 -8.69 -32.36
CA VAL A 148 17.16 -7.24 -32.26
C VAL A 148 15.73 -6.90 -31.84
N LYS A 149 14.73 -7.55 -32.44
CA LYS A 149 13.32 -7.34 -32.09
C LYS A 149 12.97 -7.88 -30.69
N MET A 150 13.49 -9.04 -30.30
CA MET A 150 13.29 -9.59 -28.98
C MET A 150 13.83 -8.65 -27.89
N ARG A 151 15.00 -8.06 -28.11
CA ARG A 151 15.65 -7.14 -27.16
C ARG A 151 14.92 -5.80 -26.99
N GLU A 152 13.87 -5.54 -27.78
CA GLU A 152 13.03 -4.35 -27.61
C GLU A 152 11.96 -4.52 -26.54
N HIS A 153 11.70 -5.72 -26.00
CA HIS A 153 10.64 -5.90 -25.00
C HIS A 153 10.83 -5.04 -23.73
N PRO A 154 12.03 -4.73 -23.21
CA PRO A 154 12.16 -3.80 -22.09
C PRO A 154 11.66 -2.39 -22.42
N ASN A 155 11.91 -1.91 -23.66
CA ASN A 155 11.41 -0.64 -24.14
C ASN A 155 9.89 -0.64 -24.31
N TYR A 156 9.30 -1.71 -24.85
CA TYR A 156 7.85 -1.87 -24.95
C TYR A 156 7.21 -1.91 -23.55
N GLY A 157 7.81 -2.64 -22.62
CA GLY A 157 7.34 -2.70 -21.24
C GLY A 157 7.34 -1.34 -20.55
N LYS A 158 8.43 -0.58 -20.70
CA LYS A 158 8.51 0.80 -20.23
C LYS A 158 7.40 1.68 -20.82
N GLN A 159 7.10 1.53 -22.11
CA GLN A 159 6.04 2.29 -22.77
C GLN A 159 4.64 1.92 -22.23
N ILE A 160 4.37 0.64 -22.02
CA ILE A 160 3.10 0.14 -21.47
C ILE A 160 2.84 0.72 -20.07
N LEU A 161 3.87 0.80 -19.24
CA LEU A 161 3.75 1.30 -17.86
C LEU A 161 3.82 2.83 -17.75
N ARG A 162 4.10 3.51 -18.84
CA ARG A 162 4.25 4.97 -18.88
C ARG A 162 2.94 5.67 -18.50
N GLY A 163 3.04 6.68 -17.64
CA GLY A 163 1.90 7.50 -17.22
C GLY A 163 1.07 6.88 -16.09
N ILE A 164 1.54 5.79 -15.49
CA ILE A 164 0.96 5.20 -14.28
C ILE A 164 1.88 5.54 -13.10
N PRO A 165 1.57 6.58 -12.29
CA PRO A 165 2.51 7.12 -11.31
C PRO A 165 3.05 6.09 -10.32
N PHE A 166 2.19 5.22 -9.78
CA PHE A 166 2.59 4.20 -8.79
C PHE A 166 3.44 3.05 -9.38
N LEU A 167 3.56 2.95 -10.71
CA LEU A 167 4.41 1.98 -11.43
C LEU A 167 5.70 2.57 -11.99
N GLU A 168 6.00 3.83 -11.73
CA GLU A 168 7.19 4.50 -12.28
C GLU A 168 8.49 3.81 -11.82
N GLY A 169 8.57 3.41 -10.54
CA GLY A 169 9.68 2.60 -10.03
C GLY A 169 9.76 1.22 -10.68
N ALA A 170 8.62 0.55 -10.85
CA ALA A 170 8.53 -0.73 -11.54
C ALA A 170 8.96 -0.63 -13.01
N ALA A 171 8.58 0.45 -13.69
CA ALA A 171 8.97 0.69 -15.09
C ALA A 171 10.49 0.82 -15.27
N ARG A 172 11.23 1.27 -14.25
CA ARG A 172 12.71 1.25 -14.28
C ARG A 172 13.26 -0.18 -14.27
N VAL A 173 12.72 -1.05 -13.42
CA VAL A 173 13.08 -2.47 -13.40
C VAL A 173 12.81 -3.11 -14.75
N VAL A 174 11.59 -2.94 -15.28
CA VAL A 174 11.17 -3.46 -16.59
C VAL A 174 12.09 -2.97 -17.72
N ALA A 175 12.52 -1.72 -17.68
CA ALA A 175 13.40 -1.17 -18.70
C ALA A 175 14.85 -1.66 -18.60
N GLN A 176 15.30 -2.10 -17.42
CA GLN A 176 16.72 -2.33 -17.12
C GLN A 176 17.04 -3.77 -16.69
N HIS A 177 16.08 -4.67 -16.64
CA HIS A 177 16.28 -6.02 -16.09
C HIS A 177 17.27 -6.88 -16.88
N HIS A 178 17.59 -6.49 -18.10
CA HIS A 178 18.63 -7.12 -18.92
C HIS A 178 19.93 -6.33 -19.00
N GLU A 179 20.05 -5.23 -18.27
CA GLU A 179 21.34 -4.55 -18.12
C GLU A 179 22.29 -5.41 -17.29
N LYS A 180 23.58 -5.26 -17.57
CA LYS A 180 24.64 -6.00 -16.87
C LYS A 180 25.58 -5.03 -16.19
N TRP A 181 26.08 -5.42 -15.04
CA TRP A 181 26.96 -4.58 -14.22
C TRP A 181 28.15 -4.00 -14.99
N ASP A 182 28.73 -4.74 -15.93
CA ASP A 182 29.88 -4.33 -16.74
C ASP A 182 29.50 -3.42 -17.94
N GLY A 183 28.20 -3.17 -18.18
CA GLY A 183 27.70 -2.35 -19.29
C GLY A 183 27.51 -3.13 -20.62
N THR A 184 27.68 -4.45 -20.62
CA THR A 184 27.48 -5.27 -21.83
C THR A 184 26.03 -5.73 -22.00
N GLY A 185 25.12 -5.25 -21.16
CA GLY A 185 23.69 -5.53 -21.19
C GLY A 185 22.92 -4.76 -22.28
N TYR A 186 21.62 -4.81 -22.21
CA TYR A 186 20.70 -4.09 -23.11
C TYR A 186 19.46 -3.64 -22.33
N PRO A 187 18.67 -2.66 -22.83
CA PRO A 187 18.71 -2.03 -24.16
C PRO A 187 19.65 -0.83 -24.26
N ILE A 188 20.13 -0.25 -23.13
CA ILE A 188 20.89 1.02 -23.12
C ILE A 188 22.39 0.77 -22.96
N GLY A 189 22.77 -0.30 -22.23
CA GLY A 189 24.15 -0.58 -21.86
C GLY A 189 24.60 0.22 -20.61
N LEU A 190 23.70 0.41 -19.65
CA LEU A 190 24.01 1.04 -18.37
C LEU A 190 25.04 0.22 -17.60
N LYS A 191 25.92 0.91 -16.83
CA LYS A 191 27.03 0.29 -16.13
C LYS A 191 27.01 0.60 -14.65
N GLY A 192 27.26 -0.41 -13.83
CA GLY A 192 27.42 -0.23 -12.39
C GLY A 192 26.18 0.36 -11.74
N GLU A 193 26.37 1.44 -11.00
CA GLU A 193 25.31 2.14 -10.24
C GLU A 193 24.35 2.98 -11.11
N GLU A 194 24.60 3.13 -12.40
CA GLU A 194 23.65 3.71 -13.33
C GLU A 194 22.41 2.82 -13.50
N ILE A 195 22.55 1.51 -13.23
CA ILE A 195 21.46 0.55 -13.20
C ILE A 195 20.68 0.73 -11.90
N ASP A 196 19.36 0.86 -11.99
CA ASP A 196 18.48 0.96 -10.81
C ASP A 196 18.73 -0.21 -9.86
N ILE A 197 18.78 0.08 -8.55
CA ILE A 197 19.06 -0.93 -7.53
C ILE A 197 18.12 -2.14 -7.62
N ASN A 198 16.85 -1.89 -7.92
CA ASN A 198 15.84 -2.93 -8.05
C ASN A 198 16.10 -3.82 -9.28
N ALA A 199 16.59 -3.25 -10.39
CA ALA A 199 16.99 -4.04 -11.56
C ALA A 199 18.22 -4.90 -11.30
N ARG A 200 19.19 -4.40 -10.51
CA ARG A 200 20.36 -5.17 -10.07
C ARG A 200 19.97 -6.36 -9.18
N ILE A 201 19.03 -6.14 -8.24
CA ILE A 201 18.48 -7.20 -7.38
C ILE A 201 17.73 -8.23 -8.21
N PHE A 202 16.83 -7.75 -9.08
CA PHE A 202 16.03 -8.58 -9.96
C PHE A 202 16.91 -9.50 -10.81
N SER A 203 17.96 -8.98 -11.43
CA SER A 203 18.89 -9.75 -12.29
C SER A 203 19.50 -10.96 -11.57
N VAL A 204 19.86 -10.81 -10.27
CA VAL A 204 20.36 -11.92 -9.45
C VAL A 204 19.24 -12.92 -9.16
N ALA A 205 18.05 -12.45 -8.76
CA ALA A 205 16.92 -13.29 -8.41
C ALA A 205 16.39 -14.10 -9.60
N ASP A 206 16.29 -13.46 -10.77
CA ASP A 206 15.87 -14.08 -12.02
C ASP A 206 16.85 -15.16 -12.49
N SER A 207 18.14 -14.82 -12.53
CA SER A 207 19.18 -15.77 -12.89
C SER A 207 19.24 -16.95 -11.93
N PHE A 208 19.05 -16.70 -10.63
CA PHE A 208 18.98 -17.75 -9.62
C PHE A 208 17.79 -18.67 -9.86
N ASP A 209 16.58 -18.13 -10.06
CA ASP A 209 15.40 -18.93 -10.40
C ASP A 209 15.60 -19.75 -11.67
N ALA A 210 16.16 -19.14 -12.70
CA ALA A 210 16.44 -19.80 -13.95
C ALA A 210 17.40 -21.01 -13.80
N MET A 211 18.32 -20.96 -12.83
CA MET A 211 19.25 -22.05 -12.56
C MET A 211 18.66 -23.16 -11.71
N ILE A 212 17.89 -22.85 -10.67
CA ILE A 212 17.38 -23.85 -9.72
C ILE A 212 16.03 -24.46 -10.11
N SER A 213 15.31 -23.87 -11.07
CA SER A 213 14.00 -24.35 -11.53
C SER A 213 14.14 -25.39 -12.65
N ASP A 214 13.25 -26.38 -12.64
CA ASP A 214 13.15 -27.36 -13.71
C ASP A 214 12.63 -26.68 -14.98
N ARG A 215 13.30 -26.89 -16.10
CA ARG A 215 12.87 -26.49 -17.43
C ARG A 215 12.56 -27.73 -18.27
N VAL A 216 11.74 -27.59 -19.28
CA VAL A 216 11.30 -28.70 -20.16
C VAL A 216 12.46 -29.57 -20.62
N TYR A 217 13.66 -29.01 -20.77
CA TYR A 217 14.84 -29.70 -21.31
C TYR A 217 15.96 -29.92 -20.27
N ARG A 218 15.79 -29.48 -19.01
CA ARG A 218 16.86 -29.53 -18.02
C ARG A 218 16.31 -29.50 -16.59
N PRO A 219 16.70 -30.43 -15.71
CA PRO A 219 16.41 -30.31 -14.28
C PRO A 219 17.10 -29.11 -13.67
N GLY A 220 16.52 -28.57 -12.60
CA GLY A 220 17.10 -27.50 -11.82
C GLY A 220 18.43 -27.92 -11.20
N ARG A 221 19.35 -26.98 -11.09
CA ARG A 221 20.65 -27.21 -10.44
C ARG A 221 20.51 -27.15 -8.92
N PRO A 222 21.38 -27.84 -8.18
CA PRO A 222 21.50 -27.65 -6.72
C PRO A 222 21.88 -26.20 -6.37
N TYR A 223 21.46 -25.73 -5.19
CA TYR A 223 21.77 -24.40 -4.68
C TYR A 223 23.27 -24.05 -4.81
N ALA A 224 24.16 -24.95 -4.35
CA ALA A 224 25.60 -24.70 -4.36
C ALA A 224 26.16 -24.41 -5.76
N ALA A 225 25.66 -25.11 -6.78
CA ALA A 225 26.10 -24.89 -8.18
C ALA A 225 25.55 -23.58 -8.75
N ALA A 226 24.32 -23.18 -8.36
CA ALA A 226 23.75 -21.90 -8.75
C ALA A 226 24.45 -20.72 -8.05
N ALA A 227 24.74 -20.85 -6.76
CA ALA A 227 25.50 -19.87 -5.99
C ALA A 227 26.90 -19.63 -6.56
N GLN A 228 27.63 -20.71 -6.90
CA GLN A 228 28.92 -20.59 -7.53
C GLN A 228 28.88 -19.88 -8.88
N GLU A 229 27.86 -20.12 -9.70
CA GLU A 229 27.72 -19.41 -10.98
C GLU A 229 27.42 -17.91 -10.76
N LEU A 230 26.64 -17.55 -9.75
CA LEU A 230 26.44 -16.15 -9.38
C LEU A 230 27.77 -15.47 -8.98
N ASP A 231 28.62 -16.16 -8.21
CA ASP A 231 29.96 -15.67 -7.84
C ASP A 231 30.85 -15.49 -9.06
N ASP A 232 30.89 -16.46 -9.99
CA ASP A 232 31.71 -16.43 -11.19
C ASP A 232 31.36 -15.25 -12.12
N TRP A 233 30.11 -14.76 -12.06
CA TRP A 233 29.63 -13.62 -12.83
C TRP A 233 29.54 -12.32 -12.02
N SER A 234 29.97 -12.31 -10.77
CA SER A 234 30.08 -11.10 -9.94
C SER A 234 31.04 -10.08 -10.56
N GLY A 235 30.66 -8.81 -10.59
CA GLY A 235 31.40 -7.74 -11.22
C GLY A 235 31.32 -7.71 -12.76
N ARG A 236 30.65 -8.69 -13.37
CA ARG A 236 30.36 -8.72 -14.82
C ARG A 236 28.87 -8.60 -15.10
N GLN A 237 28.11 -9.64 -14.87
CA GLN A 237 26.66 -9.61 -15.03
C GLN A 237 26.00 -9.01 -13.78
N PHE A 238 26.46 -9.36 -12.59
CA PHE A 238 25.84 -9.04 -11.31
C PHE A 238 26.63 -8.02 -10.51
N ASP A 239 25.89 -7.20 -9.77
CA ASP A 239 26.46 -6.29 -8.77
C ASP A 239 27.10 -7.10 -7.63
N PRO A 240 28.40 -6.90 -7.34
CA PRO A 240 29.07 -7.59 -6.24
C PRO A 240 28.42 -7.37 -4.87
N ALA A 241 27.81 -6.20 -4.64
CA ALA A 241 27.14 -5.91 -3.37
C ALA A 241 25.86 -6.75 -3.22
N ILE A 242 25.12 -6.99 -4.32
CA ILE A 242 23.93 -7.85 -4.30
C ILE A 242 24.32 -9.32 -4.13
N ILE A 243 25.42 -9.78 -4.75
CA ILE A 243 25.95 -11.12 -4.52
C ILE A 243 26.36 -11.31 -3.06
N ALA A 244 27.04 -10.33 -2.47
CA ALA A 244 27.39 -10.39 -1.04
C ALA A 244 26.13 -10.44 -0.14
N ALA A 245 25.04 -9.76 -0.50
CA ALA A 245 23.76 -9.84 0.20
C ALA A 245 23.09 -11.22 0.00
N PHE A 246 23.16 -11.80 -1.21
CA PHE A 246 22.63 -13.13 -1.49
C PHE A 246 23.25 -14.20 -0.55
N HIS A 247 24.55 -14.16 -0.31
CA HIS A 247 25.23 -15.07 0.59
C HIS A 247 24.94 -14.87 2.08
N LYS A 248 24.42 -13.71 2.48
CA LYS A 248 23.94 -13.48 3.87
C LYS A 248 22.62 -14.18 4.13
N VAL A 249 21.84 -14.48 3.09
CA VAL A 249 20.59 -15.20 3.23
C VAL A 249 20.86 -16.70 3.38
N PRO A 250 20.33 -17.36 4.44
CA PRO A 250 20.52 -18.80 4.62
C PRO A 250 20.00 -19.60 3.42
N ALA A 251 20.73 -20.66 3.02
CA ALA A 251 20.33 -21.51 1.90
C ALA A 251 18.91 -22.10 2.06
N GLY A 252 18.53 -22.44 3.29
CA GLY A 252 17.19 -22.94 3.61
C GLY A 252 16.06 -21.94 3.32
N ASP A 253 16.32 -20.63 3.41
CA ASP A 253 15.31 -19.61 3.08
C ASP A 253 14.96 -19.65 1.58
N TRP A 254 15.94 -19.88 0.71
CA TRP A 254 15.72 -20.00 -0.74
C TRP A 254 14.91 -21.24 -1.11
N GLU A 255 15.22 -22.39 -0.48
CA GLU A 255 14.50 -23.63 -0.67
C GLU A 255 13.05 -23.52 -0.18
N GLU A 256 12.83 -22.90 0.97
CA GLU A 256 11.50 -22.68 1.52
C GLU A 256 10.67 -21.72 0.64
N LEU A 257 11.25 -20.61 0.15
CA LEU A 257 10.57 -19.71 -0.77
C LEU A 257 10.18 -20.43 -2.07
N LYS A 258 11.06 -21.27 -2.63
CA LYS A 258 10.76 -22.10 -3.79
C LYS A 258 9.59 -23.05 -3.49
N ARG A 259 9.61 -23.74 -2.35
CA ARG A 259 8.56 -24.67 -1.92
C ARG A 259 7.21 -23.96 -1.74
N LEU A 260 7.18 -22.81 -1.07
CA LEU A 260 5.96 -22.05 -0.83
C LEU A 260 5.33 -21.52 -2.12
N SER A 261 6.13 -21.13 -3.10
CA SER A 261 5.61 -20.68 -4.41
C SER A 261 4.96 -21.84 -5.19
N MET A 262 5.46 -23.07 -5.02
CA MET A 262 4.86 -24.26 -5.62
C MET A 262 3.52 -24.63 -4.96
N LEU A 263 3.40 -24.50 -3.65
CA LEU A 263 2.16 -24.83 -2.91
C LEU A 263 1.00 -23.88 -3.26
N LYS A 264 1.28 -22.59 -3.46
CA LYS A 264 0.28 -21.62 -3.93
C LYS A 264 -0.32 -21.98 -5.29
N LYS A 265 0.46 -22.66 -6.14
CA LYS A 265 0.03 -23.15 -7.44
C LYS A 265 -1.08 -24.20 -7.33
N ASP A 266 -0.97 -25.14 -6.36
CA ASP A 266 -1.97 -26.20 -6.19
C ASP A 266 -3.31 -25.64 -5.70
N GLU A 267 -3.31 -24.57 -4.90
CA GLU A 267 -4.54 -23.86 -4.49
C GLU A 267 -5.22 -23.16 -5.66
N THR A 268 -4.46 -22.59 -6.58
CA THR A 268 -5.00 -21.94 -7.79
C THR A 268 -5.46 -22.98 -8.83
N ALA A 269 -4.76 -24.09 -8.96
CA ALA A 269 -5.11 -25.21 -9.86
C ALA A 269 -6.37 -25.96 -9.43
N LEU A 270 -6.73 -25.92 -8.13
CA LEU A 270 -7.97 -26.50 -7.59
C LEU A 270 -9.24 -25.70 -7.96
N GLY A 271 -9.15 -24.65 -8.79
CA GLY A 271 -10.30 -23.94 -9.34
C GLY A 271 -11.16 -23.20 -8.32
N LEU A 272 -10.60 -22.92 -7.15
CA LEU A 272 -11.30 -22.10 -6.14
C LEU A 272 -11.38 -20.67 -6.66
N THR A 273 -12.57 -20.26 -7.07
CA THR A 273 -12.81 -18.86 -7.45
C THR A 273 -12.47 -17.93 -6.27
N ALA A 274 -12.04 -16.69 -6.56
CA ALA A 274 -11.74 -15.69 -5.54
C ALA A 274 -12.85 -15.56 -4.47
N THR A 275 -14.10 -15.77 -4.87
CA THR A 275 -15.28 -15.79 -3.99
C THR A 275 -15.27 -16.98 -3.01
N GLN A 276 -14.75 -18.13 -3.41
CA GLN A 276 -14.67 -19.32 -2.55
C GLN A 276 -13.51 -19.21 -1.56
N LEU A 277 -12.40 -18.59 -1.98
CA LEU A 277 -11.26 -18.26 -1.09
C LEU A 277 -11.65 -17.24 -0.02
N VAL A 278 -12.41 -16.21 -0.38
CA VAL A 278 -12.97 -15.24 0.56
C VAL A 278 -13.92 -15.93 1.55
N LYS A 279 -14.84 -16.77 1.09
CA LYS A 279 -15.75 -17.53 1.98
C LYS A 279 -14.99 -18.45 2.93
N LYS A 280 -13.94 -19.16 2.47
CA LYS A 280 -13.13 -20.05 3.31
C LYS A 280 -12.34 -19.27 4.37
N ARG A 281 -11.81 -18.10 4.03
CA ARG A 281 -11.11 -17.20 4.97
C ARG A 281 -12.04 -16.58 6.02
N PHE A 282 -13.26 -16.23 5.64
CA PHE A 282 -14.29 -15.76 6.58
C PHE A 282 -14.82 -16.86 7.48
N SER A 283 -15.00 -18.09 6.98
CA SER A 283 -15.41 -19.26 7.78
C SER A 283 -14.37 -19.63 8.84
N LEU A 284 -13.06 -19.53 8.54
CA LEU A 284 -11.99 -19.79 9.51
C LEU A 284 -11.89 -18.71 10.60
N LYS A 285 -12.24 -17.45 10.30
CA LYS A 285 -12.30 -16.39 11.31
C LYS A 285 -13.50 -16.52 12.25
N SER A 286 -14.63 -17.03 11.76
CA SER A 286 -15.82 -17.23 12.60
C SER A 286 -15.67 -18.39 13.62
N SER A 287 -14.74 -19.31 13.40
CA SER A 287 -14.44 -20.40 14.33
C SER A 287 -13.50 -20.01 15.49
N LEU A 288 -12.92 -18.80 15.46
CA LEU A 288 -12.01 -18.28 16.49
C LEU A 288 -12.65 -17.24 17.42
N THR A 289 -13.95 -16.93 17.25
CA THR A 289 -14.69 -15.97 18.09
C THR A 289 -15.70 -16.65 18.99
N HIS A 290 -15.32 -17.67 19.77
CA HIS A 290 -15.99 -18.04 20.99
C HIS A 290 -15.16 -17.62 22.20
N LEU A 291 -15.08 -16.32 22.43
CA LEU A 291 -14.84 -15.75 23.75
C LEU A 291 -16.21 -15.42 24.37
N PRO A 292 -16.46 -15.76 25.65
CA PRO A 292 -17.76 -15.52 26.27
C PRO A 292 -18.01 -14.02 26.35
N THR A 293 -19.08 -13.59 25.72
CA THR A 293 -19.62 -12.23 25.84
C THR A 293 -20.09 -12.05 27.30
N ALA A 294 -19.34 -11.26 28.05
CA ALA A 294 -19.84 -10.74 29.34
C ALA A 294 -21.11 -9.95 29.02
N ALA A 295 -22.19 -10.33 29.70
CA ALA A 295 -23.51 -9.74 29.58
C ALA A 295 -23.43 -8.21 29.77
N LEU A 296 -23.66 -7.45 28.73
CA LEU A 296 -23.98 -6.04 28.83
C LEU A 296 -25.38 -5.92 29.40
N ALA A 297 -25.50 -5.23 30.53
CA ALA A 297 -26.75 -4.87 31.13
C ALA A 297 -27.65 -4.10 30.15
N PRO A 298 -28.98 -4.30 30.20
CA PRO A 298 -29.89 -3.55 29.33
C PRO A 298 -29.83 -2.05 29.62
N PRO A 299 -30.08 -1.20 28.61
CA PRO A 299 -30.10 0.25 28.79
C PRO A 299 -31.23 0.63 29.77
N PRO A 300 -31.05 1.69 30.56
CA PRO A 300 -32.08 2.15 31.52
C PRO A 300 -33.33 2.61 30.75
N GLU A 301 -34.50 2.27 31.30
CA GLU A 301 -35.81 2.61 30.77
C GLU A 301 -35.95 4.12 30.50
N GLU A 302 -36.63 4.43 29.39
CA GLU A 302 -36.97 5.78 28.97
C GLU A 302 -37.72 6.53 30.07
N MET A 303 -37.07 7.57 30.61
CA MET A 303 -37.79 8.57 31.40
C MET A 303 -38.59 9.45 30.45
N SER A 304 -39.92 9.31 30.50
CA SER A 304 -40.85 10.16 29.77
C SER A 304 -40.74 11.61 30.26
N PHE A 305 -40.14 12.47 29.49
CA PHE A 305 -40.21 13.91 29.66
C PHE A 305 -41.47 14.42 28.97
N THR A 306 -42.46 14.88 29.73
CA THR A 306 -43.58 15.67 29.22
C THR A 306 -43.05 17.04 28.77
N ALA A 307 -43.22 17.33 27.49
CA ALA A 307 -42.82 18.62 26.91
C ALA A 307 -43.71 19.76 27.43
N PRO A 308 -43.17 20.95 27.69
CA PRO A 308 -43.94 22.18 27.85
C PRO A 308 -44.54 22.63 26.51
N PRO A 309 -45.64 23.41 26.50
CA PRO A 309 -46.38 23.70 25.30
C PRO A 309 -45.59 24.54 24.29
N ALA A 310 -45.69 24.15 23.04
CA ALA A 310 -45.02 24.73 21.89
C ALA A 310 -45.52 26.16 21.63
N ASN A 311 -44.58 27.12 21.67
CA ASN A 311 -44.69 28.31 20.81
C ASN A 311 -43.93 28.02 19.52
N VAL A 312 -44.69 27.80 18.47
CA VAL A 312 -44.27 27.48 17.11
C VAL A 312 -43.50 28.65 16.53
N ILE A 313 -42.17 28.56 16.43
CA ILE A 313 -41.38 29.35 15.46
C ILE A 313 -41.21 28.42 14.24
N HIS A 314 -41.92 28.76 13.16
CA HIS A 314 -41.68 28.16 11.85
C HIS A 314 -40.24 28.47 11.41
N MET A 315 -39.35 27.48 11.55
CA MET A 315 -38.10 27.48 10.79
C MET A 315 -38.40 26.73 9.48
N THR A 316 -38.39 27.44 8.39
CA THR A 316 -38.42 26.90 7.04
C THR A 316 -37.22 26.01 6.83
N GLU A 317 -37.46 24.81 6.28
CA GLU A 317 -36.42 23.87 5.88
C GLU A 317 -35.36 24.54 5.01
N PRO A 318 -34.07 24.29 5.22
CA PRO A 318 -33.06 24.78 4.29
C PRO A 318 -33.20 24.02 2.96
N VAL A 319 -33.53 24.76 1.91
CA VAL A 319 -33.46 24.31 0.53
C VAL A 319 -32.04 23.90 0.24
N ILE A 320 -31.80 22.60 0.02
CA ILE A 320 -30.51 22.07 -0.46
C ILE A 320 -30.40 22.51 -1.91
N THR A 321 -29.71 23.62 -2.14
CA THR A 321 -29.23 24.01 -3.48
C THR A 321 -28.04 23.12 -3.84
N PRO A 322 -27.97 22.59 -5.09
CA PRO A 322 -26.79 21.84 -5.53
C PRO A 322 -25.56 22.74 -5.50
N LEU A 323 -24.48 22.23 -4.91
CA LEU A 323 -23.19 22.89 -4.82
C LEU A 323 -22.68 23.30 -6.21
N HIS A 324 -22.62 24.59 -6.46
CA HIS A 324 -22.00 25.20 -7.62
C HIS A 324 -20.51 24.87 -7.70
N GLU A 325 -19.99 24.78 -8.93
CA GLU A 325 -18.62 24.45 -9.37
C GLU A 325 -17.48 25.35 -8.84
N ASP A 326 -17.75 26.27 -7.92
CA ASP A 326 -16.83 27.35 -7.52
C ASP A 326 -15.90 27.03 -6.34
N ARG A 327 -15.81 25.77 -5.90
CA ARG A 327 -14.96 25.37 -4.77
C ARG A 327 -13.70 24.57 -5.15
N ARG A 328 -13.24 24.64 -6.39
CA ARG A 328 -11.97 23.99 -6.78
C ARG A 328 -10.75 24.64 -6.11
N GLU A 329 -10.78 25.92 -5.84
CA GLU A 329 -9.69 26.62 -5.15
C GLU A 329 -9.58 26.27 -3.67
N ASP A 330 -10.71 26.03 -2.98
CA ASP A 330 -10.73 25.60 -1.57
C ASP A 330 -10.15 24.21 -1.38
N TYR A 331 -10.40 23.28 -2.32
CA TYR A 331 -9.83 21.92 -2.27
C TYR A 331 -8.34 21.89 -2.57
N GLN A 332 -7.83 22.74 -3.44
CA GLN A 332 -6.39 22.85 -3.71
C GLN A 332 -5.65 23.43 -2.49
N SER A 333 -6.23 24.39 -1.80
CA SER A 333 -5.68 24.96 -0.55
C SER A 333 -5.67 23.92 0.58
N LEU A 334 -6.70 23.08 0.69
CA LEU A 334 -6.78 22.02 1.71
C LEU A 334 -5.79 20.89 1.43
N ALA A 335 -5.60 20.52 0.17
CA ALA A 335 -4.62 19.52 -0.25
C ALA A 335 -3.19 19.99 0.04
N ALA A 336 -2.86 21.25 -0.28
CA ALA A 336 -1.55 21.83 0.02
C ALA A 336 -1.27 21.90 1.53
N LEU A 337 -2.29 22.16 2.36
CA LEU A 337 -2.17 22.18 3.82
C LEU A 337 -1.99 20.76 4.41
N LEU A 338 -2.58 19.76 3.78
CA LEU A 338 -2.41 18.36 4.15
C LEU A 338 -1.03 17.85 3.76
N GLU A 339 -0.51 18.20 2.60
CA GLU A 339 0.86 17.85 2.17
C GLU A 339 1.90 18.52 3.07
N GLU A 340 1.73 19.79 3.45
CA GLU A 340 2.63 20.47 4.40
C GLU A 340 2.61 19.82 5.80
N ARG A 341 1.46 19.35 6.27
CA ARG A 341 1.38 18.63 7.55
C ARG A 341 1.97 17.23 7.49
N LEU A 342 1.74 16.49 6.42
CA LEU A 342 2.30 15.15 6.24
C LEU A 342 3.82 15.17 6.10
N SER A 343 4.40 16.20 5.47
CA SER A 343 5.84 16.37 5.40
C SER A 343 6.50 16.64 6.75
N ARG A 344 5.79 17.28 7.69
CA ARG A 344 6.29 17.52 9.07
C ARG A 344 6.25 16.26 9.96
N PHE A 345 5.40 15.29 9.67
CA PHE A 345 5.33 14.00 10.38
C PHE A 345 6.33 12.95 9.87
N SER A 346 6.94 13.18 8.71
CA SER A 346 7.97 12.32 8.13
C SER A 346 9.39 12.61 8.64
N MET A 347 9.58 13.59 9.51
CA MET A 347 10.90 14.02 10.04
C MET A 347 11.03 13.90 11.57
N SER A 348 10.22 13.07 12.22
CA SER A 348 10.41 12.77 13.65
C SER A 348 10.50 11.27 13.93
#